data_d26e3715eaee64e7bfa7a1a6d5d1f665
#
_entry.id   d26e3715eaee64e7bfa7a1a6d5d1f665
#
_cell.length_a   1.000
_cell.length_b   1.000
_cell.length_c   1.000
_cell.angle_alpha   90.00
_cell.angle_beta   90.00
_cell.angle_gamma   90.00
#
_symmetry.space_group_name_H-M   'P 1'
#
loop_
_entity.id
_entity.type
_entity.pdbx_description
1 polymer ?
#
loop_
_entity_poly.entity_id
_entity_poly.type
_entity_poly.pdbx_seq_one_letter_code
_entity_poly.pdbx_strand_id
1 'polypeptide(L)'
;MSDTKKIAVIVRDRQAEALRVSGGLTLADDVIDIFILDRKLDKADPEIAKPLELVSDLDLKMYSNNPENGYTTMNLEEMARKLLEYDMAVPY
;
A
#
# COMPACT_ATOMS: atom_id res chain seq x y z
N MET A 1 -3.31 4.34 -26.40
CA MET A 1 -3.37 5.23 -25.28
C MET A 1 -3.60 4.44 -23.98
N SER A 2 -2.84 4.69 -23.02
CA SER A 2 -2.97 3.90 -21.82
C SER A 2 -3.98 4.56 -20.87
N ASP A 3 -4.88 3.76 -20.36
CA ASP A 3 -5.80 4.16 -19.31
C ASP A 3 -5.21 3.82 -17.96
N THR A 4 -3.96 4.24 -17.75
CA THR A 4 -3.27 4.01 -16.49
C THR A 4 -4.07 4.60 -15.34
N LYS A 5 -4.38 3.78 -14.36
CA LYS A 5 -5.11 4.19 -13.17
C LYS A 5 -4.16 4.32 -11.99
N LYS A 6 -4.48 5.23 -11.10
CA LYS A 6 -3.81 5.32 -9.81
C LYS A 6 -4.68 4.62 -8.78
N ILE A 7 -4.14 3.59 -8.17
CA ILE A 7 -4.85 2.77 -7.20
C ILE A 7 -4.17 2.87 -5.85
N ALA A 8 -4.95 3.18 -4.82
CA ALA A 8 -4.48 3.17 -3.45
C ALA A 8 -4.93 1.87 -2.78
N VAL A 9 -3.99 1.07 -2.30
CA VAL A 9 -4.30 -0.11 -1.50
C VAL A 9 -4.17 0.26 -0.04
N ILE A 10 -5.25 0.14 0.71
CA ILE A 10 -5.29 0.50 2.11
C ILE A 10 -5.09 -0.75 2.95
N VAL A 11 -3.99 -0.78 3.70
CA VAL A 11 -3.61 -1.92 4.52
C VAL A 11 -3.95 -1.62 5.97
N ARG A 12 -4.81 -2.42 6.56
CA ARG A 12 -5.20 -2.25 7.95
C ARG A 12 -5.22 -3.57 8.70
N ASP A 13 -6.25 -4.37 8.49
CA ASP A 13 -6.43 -5.63 9.23
C ASP A 13 -5.91 -6.85 8.48
N ARG A 14 -6.11 -6.89 7.16
CA ARG A 14 -5.70 -8.01 6.32
C ARG A 14 -4.41 -7.67 5.57
N GLN A 15 -3.34 -7.52 6.32
CA GLN A 15 -2.07 -7.03 5.81
C GLN A 15 -1.44 -7.93 4.74
N ALA A 16 -1.38 -9.22 5.00
CA ALA A 16 -0.79 -10.16 4.04
C ALA A 16 -1.55 -10.17 2.71
N GLU A 17 -2.87 -10.15 2.79
CA GLU A 17 -3.72 -10.15 1.60
C GLU A 17 -3.57 -8.86 0.81
N ALA A 18 -3.55 -7.73 1.50
CA ALA A 18 -3.37 -6.43 0.87
C ALA A 18 -2.06 -6.35 0.10
N LEU A 19 -0.97 -6.83 0.69
CA LEU A 19 0.34 -6.79 0.04
C LEU A 19 0.42 -7.72 -1.17
N ARG A 20 -0.21 -8.90 -1.09
CA ARG A 20 -0.25 -9.82 -2.22
C ARG A 20 -1.05 -9.24 -3.39
N VAL A 21 -2.18 -8.62 -3.10
CA VAL A 21 -3.00 -7.97 -4.12
C VAL A 21 -2.25 -6.82 -4.77
N SER A 22 -1.53 -6.04 -3.96
CA SER A 22 -0.73 -4.91 -4.48
C SER A 22 0.29 -5.37 -5.51
N GLY A 23 1.02 -6.45 -5.21
CA GLY A 23 1.97 -7.01 -6.16
C GLY A 23 1.31 -7.49 -7.45
N GLY A 24 0.14 -8.12 -7.34
CA GLY A 24 -0.59 -8.59 -8.51
C GLY A 24 -1.14 -7.47 -9.38
N LEU A 25 -1.58 -6.38 -8.78
CA LEU A 25 -2.13 -5.24 -9.52
C LEU A 25 -1.10 -4.55 -10.40
N THR A 26 0.18 -4.59 -10.03
CA THR A 26 1.22 -3.95 -10.84
C THR A 26 1.38 -4.58 -12.21
N LEU A 27 0.90 -5.80 -12.40
CA LEU A 27 0.96 -6.46 -13.70
C LEU A 27 0.06 -5.82 -14.75
N ALA A 28 -0.84 -4.95 -14.34
CA ALA A 28 -1.79 -4.28 -15.23
C ALA A 28 -1.32 -2.87 -15.65
N ASP A 29 -0.05 -2.53 -15.43
CA ASP A 29 0.52 -1.21 -15.74
C ASP A 29 -0.09 -0.04 -14.96
N ASP A 30 -0.83 -0.33 -13.92
CA ASP A 30 -1.40 0.72 -13.07
C ASP A 30 -0.39 1.22 -12.06
N VAL A 31 -0.57 2.44 -11.58
CA VAL A 31 0.23 2.99 -10.50
C VAL A 31 -0.39 2.56 -9.18
N ILE A 32 0.36 1.82 -8.39
CA ILE A 32 -0.12 1.30 -7.11
C ILE A 32 0.68 1.95 -5.98
N ASP A 33 -0.02 2.62 -5.08
CA ASP A 33 0.56 3.15 -3.85
C ASP A 33 -0.11 2.47 -2.67
N ILE A 34 0.65 2.25 -1.60
CA ILE A 34 0.18 1.49 -0.43
C ILE A 34 0.09 2.41 0.77
N PHE A 35 -1.06 2.41 1.43
CA PHE A 35 -1.31 3.19 2.63
C PHE A 35 -1.55 2.23 3.80
N ILE A 36 -0.64 2.25 4.77
CA ILE A 36 -0.72 1.39 5.95
C ILE A 36 -1.31 2.21 7.10
N LEU A 37 -2.52 1.84 7.51
CA LEU A 37 -3.26 2.60 8.51
C LEU A 37 -3.17 2.00 9.90
N ASP A 38 -2.87 2.86 10.87
CA ASP A 38 -2.93 2.62 12.31
C ASP A 38 -1.99 1.55 12.82
N ARG A 39 -1.94 0.40 12.19
CA ARG A 39 -1.21 -0.77 12.68
C ARG A 39 0.20 -0.85 12.13
N LYS A 40 1.09 -1.39 12.94
CA LYS A 40 2.43 -1.71 12.51
C LYS A 40 2.38 -3.01 11.69
N LEU A 41 3.12 -3.05 10.58
CA LEU A 41 3.27 -4.27 9.82
C LEU A 41 4.06 -5.31 10.63
N ASP A 42 3.53 -6.51 10.71
CA ASP A 42 4.20 -7.62 11.38
C ASP A 42 5.21 -8.26 10.42
N LYS A 43 6.40 -7.68 10.37
CA LYS A 43 7.46 -8.15 9.47
C LYS A 43 8.06 -9.49 9.89
N ALA A 44 7.73 -9.95 11.08
CA ALA A 44 8.17 -11.26 11.55
C ALA A 44 7.29 -12.40 11.00
N ASP A 45 6.07 -12.07 10.53
CA ASP A 45 5.17 -13.05 9.94
C ASP A 45 5.59 -13.29 8.49
N PRO A 46 5.98 -14.53 8.13
CA PRO A 46 6.40 -14.81 6.75
C PRO A 46 5.31 -14.59 5.71
N GLU A 47 4.05 -14.66 6.08
CA GLU A 47 2.94 -14.36 5.17
C GLU A 47 2.86 -12.87 4.82
N ILE A 48 3.42 -12.03 5.66
CA ILE A 48 3.55 -10.59 5.43
C ILE A 48 4.91 -10.27 4.81
N ALA A 49 5.97 -10.87 5.34
CA ALA A 49 7.33 -10.59 4.90
C ALA A 49 7.55 -10.91 3.41
N LYS A 50 7.03 -12.03 2.92
CA LYS A 50 7.21 -12.43 1.53
C LYS A 50 6.57 -11.46 0.54
N PRO A 51 5.28 -11.14 0.65
CA PRO A 51 4.69 -10.16 -0.26
C PRO A 51 5.25 -8.75 -0.06
N LEU A 52 5.69 -8.41 1.16
CA LEU A 52 6.33 -7.13 1.41
C LEU A 52 7.64 -7.01 0.64
N GLU A 53 8.42 -8.08 0.57
CA GLU A 53 9.64 -8.12 -0.20
C GLU A 53 9.37 -7.88 -1.68
N LEU A 54 8.35 -8.53 -2.22
CA LEU A 54 7.93 -8.33 -3.61
C LEU A 54 7.54 -6.88 -3.87
N VAL A 55 6.76 -6.29 -3.00
CA VAL A 55 6.32 -4.90 -3.09
C VAL A 55 7.53 -3.96 -3.06
N SER A 56 8.51 -4.24 -2.21
CA SER A 56 9.73 -3.44 -2.13
C SER A 56 10.57 -3.57 -3.41
N ASP A 57 10.64 -4.76 -3.98
CA ASP A 57 11.36 -4.98 -5.23
C ASP A 57 10.72 -4.26 -6.42
N LEU A 58 9.42 -4.04 -6.36
CA LEU A 58 8.68 -3.33 -7.40
C LEU A 58 8.71 -1.81 -7.20
N ASP A 59 9.39 -1.32 -6.16
CA ASP A 59 9.52 0.10 -5.84
C ASP A 59 8.16 0.82 -5.64
N LEU A 60 7.19 0.13 -5.12
CA LEU A 60 5.90 0.75 -4.84
C LEU A 60 6.02 1.74 -3.68
N LYS A 61 5.39 2.88 -3.81
CA LYS A 61 5.40 3.89 -2.75
C LYS A 61 4.53 3.44 -1.58
N MET A 62 5.06 3.60 -0.38
CA MET A 62 4.39 3.18 0.84
C MET A 62 4.30 4.34 1.81
N TYR A 63 3.12 4.55 2.34
CA TYR A 63 2.82 5.60 3.29
C TYR A 63 2.18 5.01 4.54
N SER A 64 2.38 5.61 5.68
CA SER A 64 1.78 5.14 6.93
C SER A 64 1.53 6.31 7.88
N ASN A 65 0.48 6.20 8.67
CA ASN A 65 0.27 7.13 9.78
C ASN A 65 0.95 6.63 11.07
N ASN A 66 1.61 5.47 11.02
CA ASN A 66 2.39 4.94 12.13
C ASN A 66 3.88 5.05 11.82
N PRO A 67 4.62 5.93 12.51
CA PRO A 67 6.05 6.13 12.21
C PRO A 67 6.91 4.90 12.46
N GLU A 68 6.43 3.93 13.25
CA GLU A 68 7.16 2.69 13.49
C GLU A 68 7.30 1.83 12.26
N ASN A 69 6.47 2.05 11.22
CA ASN A 69 6.58 1.31 9.97
C ASN A 69 7.77 1.73 9.12
N GLY A 70 8.35 2.89 9.38
CA GLY A 70 9.56 3.32 8.68
C GLY A 70 9.38 3.80 7.25
N TYR A 71 8.14 4.00 6.83
CA TYR A 71 7.84 4.55 5.50
C TYR A 71 7.52 6.04 5.60
N THR A 72 7.16 6.67 4.50
CA THR A 72 6.75 8.06 4.52
C THR A 72 5.57 8.25 5.46
N THR A 73 5.78 9.03 6.52
CA THR A 73 4.77 9.20 7.56
C THR A 73 3.83 10.34 7.21
N MET A 74 2.54 10.07 7.32
CA MET A 74 1.48 11.05 7.11
C MET A 74 0.44 10.89 8.20
N ASN A 75 -0.19 12.01 8.60
CA ASN A 75 -1.34 11.89 9.48
C ASN A 75 -2.59 11.51 8.65
N LEU A 76 -3.67 11.17 9.33
CA LEU A 76 -4.89 10.73 8.65
C LEU A 76 -5.48 11.80 7.73
N GLU A 77 -5.36 13.07 8.10
CA GLU A 77 -5.86 14.17 7.28
C GLU A 77 -5.09 14.28 5.97
N GLU A 78 -3.77 14.18 6.05
CA GLU A 78 -2.92 14.20 4.86
C GLU A 78 -3.20 13.00 3.94
N MET A 79 -3.41 11.82 4.54
CA MET A 79 -3.78 10.63 3.78
C MET A 79 -5.11 10.80 3.07
N ALA A 80 -6.10 11.35 3.77
CA ALA A 80 -7.42 11.58 3.18
C ALA A 80 -7.34 12.50 1.96
N ARG A 81 -6.53 13.56 2.04
CA ARG A 81 -6.32 14.47 0.91
C ARG A 81 -5.62 13.76 -0.24
N LYS A 82 -4.59 12.98 0.06
CA LYS A 82 -3.84 12.28 -0.97
C LYS A 82 -4.69 11.23 -1.68
N LEU A 83 -5.57 10.57 -0.96
CA LEU A 83 -6.47 9.57 -1.55
C LEU A 83 -7.39 10.15 -2.62
N LEU A 84 -7.65 11.44 -2.60
CA LEU A 84 -8.45 12.11 -3.63
C LEU A 84 -7.75 12.13 -4.99
N GLU A 85 -6.44 11.90 -5.02
CA GLU A 85 -5.67 11.85 -6.26
C GLU A 85 -5.77 10.50 -6.97
N TYR A 86 -6.39 9.52 -6.35
CA TYR A 86 -6.46 8.15 -6.85
C TYR A 86 -7.80 7.87 -7.52
N ASP A 87 -7.77 7.05 -8.56
CA ASP A 87 -8.97 6.63 -9.26
C ASP A 87 -9.76 5.60 -8.46
N MET A 88 -9.07 4.83 -7.63
CA MET A 88 -9.66 3.77 -6.84
C MET A 88 -8.93 3.58 -5.53
N ALA A 89 -9.65 3.28 -4.46
CA ALA A 89 -9.08 2.90 -3.18
C ALA A 89 -9.62 1.52 -2.80
N VAL A 90 -8.73 0.59 -2.51
CA VAL A 90 -9.10 -0.81 -2.20
C VAL A 90 -8.74 -1.08 -0.74
N PRO A 91 -9.73 -1.19 0.16
CA PRO A 91 -9.45 -1.41 1.59
C PRO A 91 -9.31 -2.90 1.94
N TYR A 92 -8.39 -3.15 2.85
CA TYR A 92 -8.18 -4.49 3.43
C TYR A 92 -8.14 -4.46 4.95
#